data_28ad01572f0d26f3b91e19693eef3e7c
#
_entry.id   28ad01572f0d26f3b91e19693eef3e7c
#
_cell.length_a   1.000
_cell.length_b   1.000
_cell.length_c   1.000
_cell.angle_alpha   90.00
_cell.angle_beta   90.00
_cell.angle_gamma   90.00
#
_symmetry.space_group_name_H-M   'P 1'
#
loop_
_entity.id
_entity.type
_entity.pdbx_description
1 polymer ?
#
loop_
_entity_poly.entity_id
_entity_poly.type
_entity_poly.pdbx_seq_one_letter_code
_entity_poly.pdbx_strand_id
1 'polypeptide(L)'
;FNSLTLSLHSDANGYKTNLYTLFSESKKRGEGVQSGEKGVPFLWYSWNEYQNKADSNEKISREEYSKLPIEEQSAYKPVREREVRTLFNVEQTTLPSVNKEVFEKLIKDNGTEAERGFTEKEDKQRRISVNAFLLNIKDNLVPIRKDGTGVARYDSNKDLVFIPAQKHFNSYSDYVQEALRLIISATGHPQRLARQGMQMEGGSTPTVESQQKERLIVELVSAVKMNQFGMPGKLTQESINMIDDWKKLITEKHNFMESLEADMNNTMAMISRADSGEKIPLIPVLEPVDSLTDTINAKV
;
A
#
# COMPACT_ATOMS: atom_id res chain seq x y z
N PHE A 1 0.69 5.48 3.75
CA PHE A 1 0.41 5.62 2.29
C PHE A 1 1.38 6.62 1.64
N ASN A 2 1.33 7.89 2.02
CA ASN A 2 2.14 8.95 1.38
C ASN A 2 3.64 8.63 1.30
N SER A 3 4.27 8.27 2.42
CA SER A 3 5.71 7.96 2.44
C SER A 3 6.06 6.83 1.47
N LEU A 4 5.20 5.83 1.37
CA LEU A 4 5.40 4.69 0.50
C LEU A 4 5.26 5.07 -0.98
N THR A 5 4.24 5.86 -1.34
CA THR A 5 4.06 6.36 -2.71
C THR A 5 5.25 7.20 -3.15
N LEU A 6 5.79 8.03 -2.24
CA LEU A 6 6.97 8.84 -2.51
C LEU A 6 8.22 7.97 -2.70
N SER A 7 8.44 6.95 -1.85
CA SER A 7 9.56 6.02 -2.00
C SER A 7 9.48 5.26 -3.33
N LEU A 8 8.32 4.70 -3.67
CA LEU A 8 8.13 4.00 -4.94
C LEU A 8 8.35 4.91 -6.15
N HIS A 9 7.93 6.16 -6.06
CA HIS A 9 8.19 7.15 -7.11
C HIS A 9 9.69 7.47 -7.22
N SER A 10 10.41 7.59 -6.11
CA SER A 10 11.87 7.78 -6.11
C SER A 10 12.58 6.57 -6.73
N ASP A 11 12.21 5.37 -6.32
CA ASP A 11 12.83 4.13 -6.83
C ASP A 11 12.57 3.95 -8.34
N ALA A 12 11.34 4.22 -8.79
CA ALA A 12 10.96 4.10 -10.21
C ALA A 12 11.71 5.09 -11.11
N ASN A 13 12.10 6.25 -10.58
CA ASN A 13 12.84 7.28 -11.33
C ASN A 13 14.34 7.28 -11.03
N GLY A 14 14.83 6.42 -10.14
CA GLY A 14 16.25 6.34 -9.76
C GLY A 14 16.74 7.54 -8.98
N TYR A 15 15.85 8.23 -8.24
CA TYR A 15 16.26 9.38 -7.42
C TYR A 15 17.09 8.93 -6.21
N LYS A 16 18.07 9.73 -5.84
CA LYS A 16 19.01 9.48 -4.73
C LYS A 16 18.42 9.79 -3.36
N THR A 17 17.28 10.47 -3.32
CA THR A 17 16.63 10.85 -2.07
C THR A 17 15.09 10.76 -2.17
N ASN A 18 14.45 10.50 -1.03
CA ASN A 18 13.00 10.51 -0.87
C ASN A 18 12.48 11.89 -0.39
N LEU A 19 13.23 12.96 -0.64
CA LEU A 19 12.81 14.32 -0.30
C LEU A 19 11.96 14.92 -1.41
N TYR A 20 10.81 15.45 -1.00
CA TYR A 20 9.82 16.03 -1.90
C TYR A 20 9.43 17.43 -1.45
N THR A 21 9.03 18.24 -2.41
CA THR A 21 8.60 19.64 -2.22
C THR A 21 7.35 19.94 -3.01
N LEU A 22 6.56 20.91 -2.53
CA LEU A 22 5.49 21.51 -3.33
C LEU A 22 6.09 22.45 -4.38
N PHE A 23 5.43 22.58 -5.53
CA PHE A 23 5.82 23.54 -6.56
C PHE A 23 5.93 24.97 -6.03
N SER A 24 4.96 25.39 -5.20
CA SER A 24 4.95 26.72 -4.60
C SER A 24 6.12 26.94 -3.63
N GLU A 25 6.50 25.92 -2.88
CA GLU A 25 7.59 26.02 -1.90
C GLU A 25 8.96 26.05 -2.57
N SER A 26 9.17 25.26 -3.63
CA SER A 26 10.41 25.31 -4.40
C SER A 26 10.59 26.70 -5.04
N LYS A 27 9.51 27.27 -5.60
CA LYS A 27 9.53 28.62 -6.18
C LYS A 27 9.86 29.72 -5.15
N LYS A 28 9.31 29.64 -3.93
CA LYS A 28 9.62 30.60 -2.85
C LYS A 28 11.09 30.57 -2.44
N ARG A 29 11.74 29.42 -2.53
CA ARG A 29 13.19 29.26 -2.25
C ARG A 29 14.09 29.66 -3.42
N GLY A 30 13.54 30.11 -4.53
CA GLY A 30 14.28 30.42 -5.74
C GLY A 30 14.69 29.17 -6.54
N GLU A 31 14.13 28.03 -6.20
CA GLU A 31 14.34 26.75 -6.87
C GLU A 31 13.06 26.43 -7.66
N GLY A 32 13.10 26.43 -8.97
CA GLY A 32 11.94 26.05 -9.80
C GLY A 32 11.90 24.55 -10.04
N VAL A 33 10.71 23.98 -10.25
CA VAL A 33 10.59 22.64 -10.84
C VAL A 33 11.00 22.73 -12.31
N GLN A 34 11.79 21.78 -12.78
CA GLN A 34 12.28 21.75 -14.16
C GLN A 34 11.11 21.56 -15.14
N SER A 35 11.23 22.15 -16.32
CA SER A 35 10.19 22.07 -17.35
C SER A 35 9.99 20.63 -17.82
N GLY A 36 8.73 20.20 -17.93
CA GLY A 36 8.38 18.84 -18.36
C GLY A 36 8.33 17.78 -17.23
N GLU A 37 8.79 18.12 -16.03
CA GLU A 37 8.75 17.19 -14.90
C GLU A 37 7.33 16.90 -14.43
N LYS A 38 7.08 15.63 -14.10
CA LYS A 38 5.80 15.16 -13.58
C LYS A 38 5.93 14.83 -12.11
N GLY A 39 5.13 15.50 -11.27
CA GLY A 39 5.11 15.22 -9.85
C GLY A 39 4.25 14.01 -9.51
N VAL A 40 4.27 13.63 -8.24
CA VAL A 40 3.51 12.53 -7.67
C VAL A 40 2.37 13.05 -6.80
N PRO A 41 1.16 12.47 -6.85
CA PRO A 41 0.06 12.85 -5.99
C PRO A 41 0.37 12.52 -4.52
N PHE A 42 0.03 13.43 -3.65
CA PHE A 42 0.22 13.34 -2.21
C PHE A 42 -1.09 13.70 -1.51
N LEU A 43 -1.53 12.87 -0.59
CA LEU A 43 -2.71 13.13 0.21
C LEU A 43 -2.37 14.06 1.37
N TRP A 44 -2.94 15.25 1.30
CA TRP A 44 -2.86 16.22 2.38
C TRP A 44 -4.13 16.14 3.21
N TYR A 45 -3.97 15.94 4.51
CA TYR A 45 -5.08 15.98 5.45
C TYR A 45 -5.00 17.25 6.28
N SER A 46 -6.10 17.97 6.33
CA SER A 46 -6.30 19.08 7.27
C SER A 46 -7.56 18.81 8.11
N TRP A 47 -7.61 19.38 9.27
CA TRP A 47 -8.78 19.38 10.14
C TRP A 47 -8.87 20.76 10.78
N ASN A 48 -9.67 21.59 10.17
CA ASN A 48 -9.92 22.95 10.59
C ASN A 48 -11.19 23.06 11.44
N GLU A 49 -12.04 22.03 11.39
CA GLU A 49 -13.30 21.94 12.11
C GLU A 49 -13.38 20.68 12.95
N TYR A 50 -14.13 20.76 14.03
CA TYR A 50 -14.50 19.65 14.90
C TYR A 50 -16.03 19.57 14.97
N GLN A 51 -16.57 18.36 14.80
CA GLN A 51 -18.00 18.05 14.83
C GLN A 51 -18.36 17.40 16.16
N ASN A 52 -19.47 17.84 16.78
CA ASN A 52 -20.01 17.18 17.96
C ASN A 52 -20.44 15.73 17.61
N LYS A 53 -20.09 14.78 18.46
CA LYS A 53 -20.41 13.36 18.25
C LYS A 53 -21.90 13.07 18.43
N ALA A 54 -22.60 13.87 19.25
CA ALA A 54 -24.03 13.73 19.52
C ALA A 54 -24.89 14.52 18.52
N ASP A 55 -24.40 15.66 18.01
CA ASP A 55 -25.10 16.48 17.02
C ASP A 55 -24.18 16.76 15.82
N SER A 56 -24.49 16.15 14.70
CA SER A 56 -23.71 16.29 13.46
C SER A 56 -23.79 17.68 12.83
N ASN A 57 -24.76 18.51 13.23
CA ASN A 57 -24.89 19.88 12.73
C ASN A 57 -24.05 20.87 13.53
N GLU A 58 -23.68 20.53 14.75
CA GLU A 58 -22.82 21.34 15.59
C GLU A 58 -21.34 21.13 15.20
N LYS A 59 -20.75 22.18 14.64
CA LYS A 59 -19.33 22.21 14.29
C LYS A 59 -18.68 23.45 14.89
N ILE A 60 -17.45 23.26 15.36
CA ILE A 60 -16.62 24.35 15.90
C ILE A 60 -15.29 24.35 15.17
N SER A 61 -14.67 25.53 15.11
CA SER A 61 -13.32 25.66 14.53
C SER A 61 -12.24 24.99 15.41
N ARG A 62 -11.09 24.72 14.82
CA ARG A 62 -9.92 24.21 15.55
C ARG A 62 -9.49 25.17 16.68
N GLU A 63 -9.67 26.47 16.47
CA GLU A 63 -9.33 27.48 17.48
C GLU A 63 -10.29 27.41 18.68
N GLU A 64 -11.58 27.29 18.44
CA GLU A 64 -12.59 27.11 19.47
C GLU A 64 -12.40 25.81 20.23
N TYR A 65 -12.16 24.70 19.51
CA TYR A 65 -11.87 23.40 20.11
C TYR A 65 -10.66 23.46 21.05
N SER A 66 -9.59 24.16 20.66
CA SER A 66 -8.39 24.29 21.50
C SER A 66 -8.59 25.06 22.80
N LYS A 67 -9.68 25.87 22.87
CA LYS A 67 -10.07 26.66 24.07
C LYS A 67 -11.02 25.90 25.00
N LEU A 68 -11.59 24.77 24.55
CA LEU A 68 -12.47 23.95 25.37
C LEU A 68 -11.69 23.23 26.50
N PRO A 69 -12.32 23.03 27.67
CA PRO A 69 -11.83 22.13 28.69
C PRO A 69 -11.63 20.72 28.12
N ILE A 70 -10.64 19.98 28.66
CA ILE A 70 -10.27 18.63 28.17
C ILE A 70 -11.47 17.68 28.23
N GLU A 71 -12.31 17.79 29.24
CA GLU A 71 -13.51 16.98 29.41
C GLU A 71 -14.51 17.21 28.24
N GLU A 72 -14.67 18.47 27.81
CA GLU A 72 -15.57 18.83 26.73
C GLU A 72 -15.01 18.47 25.35
N GLN A 73 -13.69 18.50 25.17
CA GLN A 73 -13.04 18.10 23.92
C GLN A 73 -13.38 16.64 23.54
N SER A 74 -13.63 15.79 24.51
CA SER A 74 -14.01 14.38 24.28
C SER A 74 -15.33 14.22 23.52
N ALA A 75 -16.22 15.22 23.55
CA ALA A 75 -17.50 15.22 22.84
C ALA A 75 -17.37 15.51 21.34
N TYR A 76 -16.21 15.96 20.88
CA TYR A 76 -15.98 16.33 19.50
C TYR A 76 -15.07 15.33 18.78
N LYS A 77 -15.20 15.25 17.46
CA LYS A 77 -14.29 14.51 16.56
C LYS A 77 -13.81 15.46 15.46
N PRO A 78 -12.55 15.33 14.99
CA PRO A 78 -12.05 16.17 13.90
C PRO A 78 -12.82 15.86 12.60
N VAL A 79 -13.21 16.91 11.88
CA VAL A 79 -13.70 16.83 10.50
C VAL A 79 -12.45 16.83 9.60
N ARG A 80 -12.14 15.68 9.01
CA ARG A 80 -10.99 15.54 8.12
C ARG A 80 -11.36 16.05 6.74
N GLU A 81 -10.67 17.08 6.31
CA GLU A 81 -10.66 17.52 4.92
C GLU A 81 -9.48 16.89 4.21
N ARG A 82 -9.72 16.37 3.04
CA ARG A 82 -8.70 15.70 2.22
C ARG A 82 -8.49 16.48 0.93
N GLU A 83 -7.25 16.78 0.64
CA GLU A 83 -6.83 17.44 -0.60
C GLU A 83 -5.72 16.60 -1.26
N VAL A 84 -5.80 16.41 -2.56
CA VAL A 84 -4.70 15.84 -3.33
C VAL A 84 -3.80 16.97 -3.79
N ARG A 85 -2.55 16.97 -3.36
CA ARG A 85 -1.51 17.89 -3.80
C ARG A 85 -0.47 17.15 -4.63
N THR A 86 0.21 17.86 -5.51
CA THR A 86 1.31 17.31 -6.31
C THR A 86 2.64 17.70 -5.68
N LEU A 87 3.46 16.70 -5.40
CA LEU A 87 4.82 16.87 -4.92
C LEU A 87 5.82 16.53 -6.02
N PHE A 88 6.98 17.15 -5.95
CA PHE A 88 8.13 16.93 -6.84
C PHE A 88 9.32 16.52 -6.00
N ASN A 89 10.06 15.51 -6.44
CA ASN A 89 11.34 15.18 -5.81
C ASN A 89 12.30 16.36 -5.95
N VAL A 90 13.16 16.59 -4.99
CA VAL A 90 14.12 17.70 -5.03
C VAL A 90 15.06 17.59 -6.24
N GLU A 91 15.28 16.40 -6.78
CA GLU A 91 16.06 16.19 -8.02
C GLU A 91 15.32 16.63 -9.28
N GLN A 92 14.00 16.80 -9.23
CA GLN A 92 13.18 17.39 -10.30
C GLN A 92 13.17 18.92 -10.27
N THR A 93 13.86 19.53 -9.33
CA THR A 93 13.97 20.99 -9.21
C THR A 93 15.30 21.48 -9.78
N THR A 94 15.47 22.79 -9.86
CA THR A 94 16.74 23.40 -10.23
C THR A 94 17.76 23.41 -9.07
N LEU A 95 17.40 22.91 -7.87
CA LEU A 95 18.29 22.88 -6.71
C LEU A 95 19.66 22.25 -7.00
N PRO A 96 19.75 21.08 -7.70
CA PRO A 96 21.03 20.46 -8.02
C PRO A 96 21.99 21.36 -8.81
N SER A 97 21.46 22.28 -9.62
CA SER A 97 22.23 23.19 -10.45
C SER A 97 22.44 24.56 -9.80
N VAL A 98 21.47 25.06 -9.04
CA VAL A 98 21.51 26.40 -8.43
C VAL A 98 22.30 26.41 -7.12
N ASN A 99 22.20 25.35 -6.32
CA ASN A 99 22.89 25.23 -5.04
C ASN A 99 23.35 23.80 -4.79
N LYS A 100 24.41 23.42 -5.45
CA LYS A 100 24.97 22.07 -5.42
C LYS A 100 25.39 21.64 -4.02
N GLU A 101 25.95 22.54 -3.21
CA GLU A 101 26.38 22.21 -1.84
C GLU A 101 25.19 21.82 -0.93
N VAL A 102 24.11 22.58 -1.01
CA VAL A 102 22.88 22.28 -0.27
C VAL A 102 22.29 20.94 -0.75
N PHE A 103 22.28 20.72 -2.06
CA PHE A 103 21.79 19.46 -2.62
C PHE A 103 22.61 18.26 -2.17
N GLU A 104 23.93 18.31 -2.26
CA GLU A 104 24.83 17.25 -1.80
C GLU A 104 24.69 16.98 -0.30
N LYS A 105 24.50 18.02 0.51
CA LYS A 105 24.22 17.89 1.93
C LYS A 105 22.88 17.20 2.17
N LEU A 106 21.83 17.58 1.45
CA LEU A 106 20.52 16.92 1.55
C LEU A 106 20.59 15.43 1.20
N ILE A 107 21.32 15.06 0.14
CA ILE A 107 21.53 13.65 -0.21
C ILE A 107 22.31 12.93 0.89
N LYS A 108 23.36 13.51 1.42
CA LYS A 108 24.16 12.91 2.49
C LYS A 108 23.35 12.68 3.76
N ASP A 109 22.50 13.66 4.11
CA ASP A 109 21.72 13.62 5.36
C ASP A 109 20.44 12.76 5.23
N ASN A 110 19.89 12.64 4.03
CA ASN A 110 18.59 12.00 3.75
C ASN A 110 18.63 11.01 2.58
N GLY A 111 19.81 10.61 2.13
CA GLY A 111 19.96 9.60 1.07
C GLY A 111 19.35 8.28 1.51
N THR A 112 18.82 7.53 0.55
CA THR A 112 18.28 6.20 0.84
C THR A 112 19.40 5.28 1.31
N GLU A 113 19.16 4.50 2.36
CA GLU A 113 20.13 3.50 2.87
C GLU A 113 20.49 2.41 1.83
N ALA A 114 19.89 2.46 0.64
CA ALA A 114 20.13 1.50 -0.45
C ALA A 114 21.60 1.42 -0.90
N GLU A 115 22.38 2.48 -0.67
CA GLU A 115 23.82 2.48 -0.97
C GLU A 115 24.68 1.91 0.17
N ARG A 116 24.13 1.78 1.37
CA ARG A 116 24.81 1.14 2.50
C ARG A 116 24.61 -0.36 2.45
N GLY A 117 25.57 -1.08 1.91
CA GLY A 117 25.57 -2.54 1.95
C GLY A 117 25.39 -3.05 3.40
N PHE A 118 24.59 -4.12 3.56
CA PHE A 118 24.40 -4.75 4.88
C PHE A 118 25.62 -5.55 5.27
N THR A 119 25.93 -5.56 6.56
CA THR A 119 26.91 -6.49 7.12
C THR A 119 26.38 -7.92 7.02
N GLU A 120 27.28 -8.90 6.99
CA GLU A 120 26.92 -10.32 6.97
C GLU A 120 26.01 -10.71 8.14
N LYS A 121 26.22 -10.12 9.31
CA LYS A 121 25.40 -10.34 10.52
C LYS A 121 23.99 -9.81 10.33
N GLU A 122 23.82 -8.62 9.76
CA GLU A 122 22.51 -8.02 9.47
C GLU A 122 21.76 -8.83 8.42
N ASP A 123 22.43 -9.30 7.37
CA ASP A 123 21.81 -10.14 6.35
C ASP A 123 21.35 -11.49 6.93
N LYS A 124 22.15 -12.12 7.77
CA LYS A 124 21.78 -13.36 8.47
C LYS A 124 20.55 -13.15 9.37
N GLN A 125 20.52 -12.09 10.17
CA GLN A 125 19.39 -11.79 11.04
C GLN A 125 18.10 -11.52 10.25
N ARG A 126 18.20 -10.79 9.13
CA ARG A 126 17.09 -10.53 8.22
C ARG A 126 16.53 -11.84 7.64
N ARG A 127 17.38 -12.74 7.17
CA ARG A 127 16.95 -14.05 6.65
C ARG A 127 16.21 -14.87 7.71
N ILE A 128 16.65 -14.83 8.95
CA ILE A 128 15.96 -15.48 10.08
C ILE A 128 14.56 -14.88 10.25
N SER A 129 14.44 -13.56 10.28
CA SER A 129 13.15 -12.87 10.44
C SER A 129 12.19 -13.16 9.30
N VAL A 130 12.66 -13.12 8.05
CA VAL A 130 11.85 -13.46 6.87
C VAL A 130 11.40 -14.92 6.89
N ASN A 131 12.28 -15.84 7.25
CA ASN A 131 11.93 -17.26 7.31
C ASN A 131 10.88 -17.54 8.39
N ALA A 132 11.00 -16.91 9.56
CA ALA A 132 10.00 -17.00 10.62
C ALA A 132 8.65 -16.45 10.15
N PHE A 133 8.64 -15.29 9.52
CA PHE A 133 7.44 -14.71 8.91
C PHE A 133 6.80 -15.67 7.89
N LEU A 134 7.56 -16.18 6.92
CA LEU A 134 7.02 -17.09 5.90
C LEU A 134 6.45 -18.37 6.49
N LEU A 135 7.04 -18.89 7.59
CA LEU A 135 6.50 -20.03 8.34
C LEU A 135 5.17 -19.67 8.99
N ASN A 136 5.10 -18.56 9.71
CA ASN A 136 3.86 -18.09 10.35
C ASN A 136 2.74 -17.90 9.33
N ILE A 137 3.03 -17.27 8.19
CA ILE A 137 2.05 -17.09 7.11
C ILE A 137 1.59 -18.42 6.54
N LYS A 138 2.52 -19.35 6.30
CA LYS A 138 2.18 -20.69 5.79
C LYS A 138 1.24 -21.45 6.73
N ASP A 139 1.45 -21.33 8.02
CA ASP A 139 0.71 -22.09 9.02
C ASP A 139 -0.62 -21.41 9.40
N ASN A 140 -0.71 -20.08 9.29
CA ASN A 140 -1.83 -19.30 9.83
C ASN A 140 -2.69 -18.58 8.79
N LEU A 141 -2.18 -18.33 7.56
CA LEU A 141 -2.90 -17.56 6.54
C LEU A 141 -3.19 -18.38 5.28
N VAL A 142 -2.15 -18.80 4.57
CA VAL A 142 -2.27 -19.50 3.28
C VAL A 142 -1.15 -20.52 3.12
N PRO A 143 -1.44 -21.76 2.68
CA PRO A 143 -0.42 -22.74 2.41
C PRO A 143 0.57 -22.24 1.34
N ILE A 144 1.86 -22.44 1.59
CA ILE A 144 2.95 -22.11 0.65
C ILE A 144 3.65 -23.39 0.23
N ARG A 145 3.72 -23.63 -1.06
CA ARG A 145 4.39 -24.83 -1.64
C ARG A 145 5.45 -24.42 -2.65
N LYS A 146 6.51 -25.22 -2.69
CA LYS A 146 7.47 -25.18 -3.78
C LYS A 146 6.92 -26.01 -4.93
N ASP A 147 6.97 -25.50 -6.14
CA ASP A 147 6.70 -26.30 -7.32
C ASP A 147 7.92 -26.31 -8.27
N GLY A 148 7.97 -27.33 -9.15
CA GLY A 148 9.04 -27.48 -10.10
C GLY A 148 8.88 -26.69 -11.39
N THR A 149 7.78 -25.93 -11.56
CA THR A 149 7.49 -25.22 -12.82
C THR A 149 8.32 -23.96 -13.00
N GLY A 150 8.95 -23.46 -11.94
CA GLY A 150 9.71 -22.22 -11.96
C GLY A 150 8.87 -20.95 -11.99
N VAL A 151 7.53 -21.06 -11.95
CA VAL A 151 6.60 -19.92 -12.01
C VAL A 151 6.00 -19.68 -10.64
N ALA A 152 6.23 -18.47 -10.12
CA ALA A 152 5.59 -17.98 -8.90
C ALA A 152 4.14 -17.61 -9.19
N ARG A 153 3.17 -18.08 -8.39
CA ARG A 153 1.74 -17.77 -8.56
C ARG A 153 0.93 -18.06 -7.30
N TYR A 154 -0.15 -17.33 -7.16
CA TYR A 154 -1.22 -17.65 -6.24
C TYR A 154 -2.38 -18.27 -7.03
N ASP A 155 -2.79 -19.47 -6.63
CA ASP A 155 -3.94 -20.19 -7.19
C ASP A 155 -5.14 -19.91 -6.26
N SER A 156 -6.01 -19.02 -6.70
CA SER A 156 -7.16 -18.58 -5.90
C SER A 156 -8.23 -19.67 -5.72
N ASN A 157 -8.32 -20.63 -6.67
CA ASN A 157 -9.30 -21.73 -6.57
C ASN A 157 -8.87 -22.78 -5.55
N LYS A 158 -7.56 -22.99 -5.37
CA LYS A 158 -6.99 -23.91 -4.40
C LYS A 158 -6.57 -23.24 -3.10
N ASP A 159 -6.65 -21.92 -3.07
CA ASP A 159 -6.12 -21.09 -1.99
C ASP A 159 -4.67 -21.48 -1.62
N LEU A 160 -3.79 -21.44 -2.61
CA LEU A 160 -2.46 -21.99 -2.50
C LEU A 160 -1.43 -21.09 -3.21
N VAL A 161 -0.39 -20.71 -2.46
CA VAL A 161 0.78 -20.02 -3.01
C VAL A 161 1.82 -21.02 -3.50
N PHE A 162 2.21 -20.90 -4.77
CA PHE A 162 3.33 -21.62 -5.34
C PHE A 162 4.49 -20.65 -5.54
N ILE A 163 5.64 -20.96 -4.94
CA ILE A 163 6.85 -20.18 -5.12
C ILE A 163 8.03 -21.08 -5.47
N PRO A 164 8.80 -20.77 -6.53
CA PRO A 164 10.01 -21.50 -6.86
C PRO A 164 11.07 -21.44 -5.75
N ALA A 165 12.02 -22.34 -5.79
CA ALA A 165 13.15 -22.25 -4.87
C ALA A 165 13.94 -20.93 -5.08
N GLN A 166 14.51 -20.39 -4.02
CA GLN A 166 15.24 -19.11 -4.03
C GLN A 166 16.28 -19.01 -5.16
N LYS A 167 16.92 -20.10 -5.52
CA LYS A 167 17.94 -20.16 -6.60
C LYS A 167 17.42 -19.76 -7.99
N HIS A 168 16.10 -19.71 -8.20
CA HIS A 168 15.48 -19.29 -9.46
C HIS A 168 15.23 -17.78 -9.54
N PHE A 169 15.59 -17.04 -8.50
CA PHE A 169 15.50 -15.58 -8.45
C PHE A 169 16.89 -14.96 -8.55
N ASN A 170 16.98 -13.75 -9.11
CA ASN A 170 18.24 -13.04 -9.26
C ASN A 170 18.87 -12.66 -7.91
N SER A 171 18.03 -12.41 -6.90
CA SER A 171 18.48 -12.08 -5.54
C SER A 171 17.54 -12.67 -4.48
N TYR A 172 18.01 -12.68 -3.23
CA TYR A 172 17.15 -13.02 -2.09
C TYR A 172 16.02 -12.01 -1.91
N SER A 173 16.29 -10.74 -2.17
CA SER A 173 15.29 -9.66 -2.11
C SER A 173 14.16 -9.91 -3.13
N ASP A 174 14.49 -10.31 -4.37
CA ASP A 174 13.48 -10.59 -5.39
C ASP A 174 12.61 -11.80 -5.00
N TYR A 175 13.21 -12.84 -4.41
CA TYR A 175 12.47 -13.98 -3.85
C TYR A 175 11.48 -13.56 -2.77
N VAL A 176 11.93 -12.75 -1.81
CA VAL A 176 11.09 -12.28 -0.70
C VAL A 176 9.97 -11.38 -1.20
N GLN A 177 10.28 -10.46 -2.09
CA GLN A 177 9.28 -9.55 -2.63
C GLN A 177 8.20 -10.29 -3.43
N GLU A 178 8.58 -11.27 -4.23
CA GLU A 178 7.59 -12.08 -4.96
C GLU A 178 6.74 -12.92 -4.00
N ALA A 179 7.33 -13.52 -2.98
CA ALA A 179 6.57 -14.22 -1.94
C ALA A 179 5.55 -13.28 -1.26
N LEU A 180 5.95 -12.06 -0.93
CA LEU A 180 5.06 -11.06 -0.33
C LEU A 180 3.90 -10.69 -1.26
N ARG A 181 4.15 -10.46 -2.55
CA ARG A 181 3.08 -10.17 -3.54
C ARG A 181 2.02 -11.26 -3.56
N LEU A 182 2.44 -12.51 -3.62
CA LEU A 182 1.54 -13.66 -3.65
C LEU A 182 0.74 -13.81 -2.34
N ILE A 183 1.39 -13.61 -1.20
CA ILE A 183 0.75 -13.62 0.13
C ILE A 183 -0.29 -12.51 0.24
N ILE A 184 0.04 -11.31 -0.21
CA ILE A 184 -0.87 -10.16 -0.20
C ILE A 184 -2.06 -10.42 -1.12
N SER A 185 -1.84 -10.97 -2.32
CA SER A 185 -2.91 -11.40 -3.20
C SER A 185 -3.83 -12.42 -2.49
N ALA A 186 -3.27 -13.42 -1.80
CA ALA A 186 -4.06 -14.40 -1.06
C ALA A 186 -4.96 -13.78 0.02
N THR A 187 -4.58 -12.65 0.64
CA THR A 187 -5.47 -11.96 1.58
C THR A 187 -6.77 -11.45 0.93
N GLY A 188 -6.76 -11.22 -0.39
CA GLY A 188 -7.92 -10.77 -1.17
C GLY A 188 -8.94 -11.86 -1.47
N HIS A 189 -8.64 -13.12 -1.15
CA HIS A 189 -9.55 -14.25 -1.41
C HIS A 189 -10.98 -13.97 -0.93
N PRO A 190 -12.03 -14.42 -1.67
CA PRO A 190 -13.44 -14.20 -1.30
C PRO A 190 -13.80 -14.63 0.13
N GLN A 191 -13.17 -15.68 0.62
CA GLN A 191 -13.34 -16.18 1.98
C GLN A 191 -12.45 -15.47 3.03
N ARG A 192 -11.79 -14.36 2.67
CA ARG A 192 -11.02 -13.48 3.55
C ARG A 192 -11.50 -12.04 3.41
N LEU A 193 -10.73 -11.18 2.73
CA LEU A 193 -11.10 -9.77 2.53
C LEU A 193 -12.04 -9.53 1.34
N ALA A 194 -12.31 -10.55 0.53
CA ALA A 194 -13.23 -10.51 -0.62
C ALA A 194 -13.00 -9.30 -1.54
N ARG A 195 -11.73 -8.98 -1.86
CA ARG A 195 -11.43 -7.82 -2.70
C ARG A 195 -11.89 -8.04 -4.13
N GLN A 196 -12.57 -7.04 -4.69
CA GLN A 196 -13.22 -7.12 -6.00
C GLN A 196 -12.26 -7.25 -7.20
N GLY A 197 -10.96 -6.95 -7.01
CA GLY A 197 -9.94 -7.08 -8.05
C GLY A 197 -9.43 -8.51 -8.24
N MET A 198 -9.86 -9.44 -7.40
CA MET A 198 -9.42 -10.83 -7.45
C MET A 198 -10.20 -11.63 -8.50
N GLN A 199 -9.46 -12.27 -9.41
CA GLN A 199 -10.05 -13.17 -10.41
C GLN A 199 -10.28 -14.56 -9.80
N MET A 200 -11.51 -15.07 -9.93
CA MET A 200 -11.89 -16.43 -9.52
C MET A 200 -12.47 -17.18 -10.70
N GLU A 201 -12.24 -18.50 -10.78
CA GLU A 201 -12.88 -19.36 -11.74
C GLU A 201 -14.40 -19.43 -11.47
N GLY A 202 -15.23 -19.19 -12.50
CA GLY A 202 -16.68 -19.14 -12.36
C GLY A 202 -17.21 -17.87 -11.68
N GLY A 203 -16.35 -16.97 -11.20
CA GLY A 203 -16.74 -15.68 -10.65
C GLY A 203 -16.97 -14.60 -11.71
N SER A 204 -17.52 -13.46 -11.30
CA SER A 204 -17.63 -12.29 -12.18
C SER A 204 -16.25 -11.77 -12.55
N THR A 205 -16.08 -11.33 -13.80
CA THR A 205 -14.81 -10.71 -14.24
C THR A 205 -14.61 -9.38 -13.51
N PRO A 206 -13.49 -9.19 -12.81
CA PRO A 206 -13.18 -7.91 -12.18
C PRO A 206 -13.13 -6.76 -13.20
N THR A 207 -13.57 -5.59 -12.79
CA THR A 207 -13.44 -4.37 -13.61
C THR A 207 -11.97 -3.97 -13.73
N VAL A 208 -11.62 -3.21 -14.77
CA VAL A 208 -10.27 -2.67 -14.93
C VAL A 208 -9.85 -1.85 -13.70
N GLU A 209 -10.76 -1.02 -13.18
CA GLU A 209 -10.50 -0.22 -11.97
C GLU A 209 -10.21 -1.10 -10.75
N SER A 210 -10.98 -2.17 -10.52
CA SER A 210 -10.76 -3.07 -9.39
C SER A 210 -9.47 -3.88 -9.53
N GLN A 211 -9.10 -4.29 -10.75
CA GLN A 211 -7.82 -4.94 -11.02
C GLN A 211 -6.63 -4.00 -10.77
N GLN A 212 -6.72 -2.76 -11.25
CA GLN A 212 -5.69 -1.74 -10.99
C GLN A 212 -5.55 -1.43 -9.51
N LYS A 213 -6.66 -1.35 -8.77
CA LYS A 213 -6.67 -1.19 -7.32
C LYS A 213 -6.01 -2.37 -6.61
N GLU A 214 -6.38 -3.60 -6.97
CA GLU A 214 -5.78 -4.81 -6.40
C GLU A 214 -4.27 -4.82 -6.59
N ARG A 215 -3.81 -4.51 -7.80
CA ARG A 215 -2.39 -4.45 -8.10
C ARG A 215 -1.67 -3.38 -7.28
N LEU A 216 -2.28 -2.22 -7.14
CA LEU A 216 -1.74 -1.13 -6.32
C LEU A 216 -1.63 -1.55 -4.84
N ILE A 217 -2.64 -2.23 -4.29
CA ILE A 217 -2.58 -2.79 -2.93
C ILE A 217 -1.40 -3.76 -2.78
N VAL A 218 -1.24 -4.68 -3.74
CA VAL A 218 -0.16 -5.68 -3.73
C VAL A 218 1.21 -5.00 -3.73
N GLU A 219 1.43 -4.02 -4.60
CA GLU A 219 2.72 -3.32 -4.67
C GLU A 219 2.99 -2.48 -3.41
N LEU A 220 2.00 -1.70 -2.97
CA LEU A 220 2.17 -0.82 -1.82
C LEU A 220 2.40 -1.61 -0.53
N VAL A 221 1.60 -2.64 -0.26
CA VAL A 221 1.75 -3.46 0.96
C VAL A 221 3.04 -4.29 0.91
N SER A 222 3.42 -4.83 -0.27
CA SER A 222 4.70 -5.54 -0.40
C SER A 222 5.89 -4.63 -0.10
N ALA A 223 5.87 -3.39 -0.58
CA ALA A 223 6.93 -2.43 -0.31
C ALA A 223 7.02 -2.05 1.18
N VAL A 224 5.87 -1.90 1.88
CA VAL A 224 5.87 -1.72 3.35
C VAL A 224 6.54 -2.90 4.04
N LYS A 225 6.19 -4.13 3.67
CA LYS A 225 6.75 -5.34 4.29
C LYS A 225 8.24 -5.51 3.96
N MET A 226 8.66 -5.21 2.73
CA MET A 226 10.07 -5.19 2.34
C MET A 226 10.87 -4.21 3.21
N ASN A 227 10.35 -3.00 3.41
CA ASN A 227 10.98 -2.00 4.27
C ASN A 227 11.08 -2.47 5.72
N GLN A 228 10.04 -3.10 6.27
CA GLN A 228 10.08 -3.70 7.62
C GLN A 228 11.17 -4.76 7.76
N PHE A 229 11.51 -5.47 6.69
CA PHE A 229 12.66 -6.39 6.64
C PHE A 229 13.98 -5.69 6.33
N GLY A 230 14.01 -4.36 6.20
CA GLY A 230 15.19 -3.59 5.82
C GLY A 230 15.66 -3.89 4.40
N MET A 231 14.75 -4.24 3.49
CA MET A 231 15.05 -4.51 2.08
C MET A 231 14.34 -3.47 1.21
N PRO A 232 14.97 -2.96 0.13
CA PRO A 232 14.30 -2.07 -0.81
C PRO A 232 13.20 -2.84 -1.56
N GLY A 233 12.01 -2.24 -1.64
CA GLY A 233 10.96 -2.73 -2.54
C GLY A 233 11.21 -2.23 -3.95
N LYS A 234 10.90 -3.07 -4.95
CA LYS A 234 10.98 -2.70 -6.37
C LYS A 234 9.62 -2.89 -7.02
N LEU A 235 9.22 -1.95 -7.86
CA LEU A 235 8.05 -2.14 -8.72
C LEU A 235 8.37 -3.13 -9.85
N THR A 236 7.39 -3.92 -10.26
CA THR A 236 7.48 -4.68 -11.50
C THR A 236 7.42 -3.72 -12.69
N GLN A 237 7.97 -4.13 -13.84
CA GLN A 237 7.85 -3.33 -15.07
C GLN A 237 6.38 -3.09 -15.45
N GLU A 238 5.52 -4.06 -15.22
CA GLU A 238 4.08 -3.93 -15.45
C GLU A 238 3.46 -2.88 -14.53
N SER A 239 3.83 -2.87 -13.24
CA SER A 239 3.37 -1.86 -12.29
C SER A 239 3.90 -0.46 -12.61
N ILE A 240 5.13 -0.35 -13.08
CA ILE A 240 5.69 0.94 -13.57
C ILE A 240 4.83 1.48 -14.72
N ASN A 241 4.44 0.63 -15.66
CA ASN A 241 3.60 1.02 -16.80
C ASN A 241 2.19 1.48 -16.38
N MET A 242 1.72 1.09 -15.20
CA MET A 242 0.40 1.47 -14.67
C MET A 242 0.42 2.75 -13.80
N ILE A 243 1.58 3.35 -13.54
CA ILE A 243 1.69 4.50 -12.64
C ILE A 243 0.79 5.67 -13.06
N ASP A 244 0.72 5.98 -14.35
CA ASP A 244 -0.10 7.09 -14.83
C ASP A 244 -1.61 6.79 -14.69
N ASP A 245 -2.04 5.54 -14.88
CA ASP A 245 -3.41 5.11 -14.64
C ASP A 245 -3.76 5.21 -13.14
N TRP A 246 -2.87 4.79 -12.25
CA TRP A 246 -3.06 4.94 -10.81
C TRP A 246 -3.15 6.41 -10.37
N LYS A 247 -2.29 7.29 -10.92
CA LYS A 247 -2.39 8.73 -10.68
C LYS A 247 -3.74 9.28 -11.09
N LYS A 248 -4.26 8.87 -12.25
CA LYS A 248 -5.58 9.26 -12.74
C LYS A 248 -6.70 8.80 -11.80
N LEU A 249 -6.71 7.53 -11.40
CA LEU A 249 -7.69 7.01 -10.44
C LEU A 249 -7.68 7.77 -9.11
N ILE A 250 -6.48 8.04 -8.57
CA ILE A 250 -6.30 8.78 -7.32
C ILE A 250 -6.84 10.20 -7.43
N THR A 251 -6.68 10.84 -8.59
CA THR A 251 -7.03 12.25 -8.79
C THR A 251 -8.51 12.43 -9.12
N GLU A 252 -9.07 11.55 -9.96
CA GLU A 252 -10.42 11.71 -10.51
C GLU A 252 -11.51 11.02 -9.68
N LYS A 253 -11.16 9.98 -8.92
CA LYS A 253 -12.14 9.17 -8.17
C LYS A 253 -12.15 9.52 -6.70
N HIS A 254 -13.17 10.25 -6.28
CA HIS A 254 -13.29 10.79 -4.91
C HIS A 254 -13.12 9.73 -3.79
N ASN A 255 -13.71 8.56 -3.95
CA ASN A 255 -13.69 7.50 -2.93
C ASN A 255 -12.58 6.45 -3.14
N PHE A 256 -11.81 6.56 -4.23
CA PHE A 256 -10.78 5.56 -4.56
C PHE A 256 -9.74 5.44 -3.45
N MET A 257 -9.26 6.56 -2.96
CA MET A 257 -8.23 6.60 -1.93
C MET A 257 -8.68 6.08 -0.57
N GLU A 258 -9.91 6.39 -0.15
CA GLU A 258 -10.46 5.86 1.11
C GLU A 258 -10.60 4.34 1.04
N SER A 259 -11.13 3.87 -0.08
CA SER A 259 -11.29 2.45 -0.35
C SER A 259 -9.94 1.73 -0.46
N LEU A 260 -8.92 2.36 -1.07
CA LEU A 260 -7.56 1.83 -1.14
C LEU A 260 -6.91 1.75 0.25
N GLU A 261 -7.00 2.84 1.02
CA GLU A 261 -6.44 2.91 2.38
C GLU A 261 -7.08 1.86 3.31
N ALA A 262 -8.41 1.71 3.24
CA ALA A 262 -9.13 0.71 4.01
C ALA A 262 -8.66 -0.71 3.67
N ASP A 263 -8.55 -1.05 2.38
CA ASP A 263 -8.11 -2.38 1.95
C ASP A 263 -6.64 -2.65 2.31
N MET A 264 -5.77 -1.64 2.21
CA MET A 264 -4.38 -1.76 2.66
C MET A 264 -4.28 -2.01 4.16
N ASN A 265 -5.02 -1.25 4.98
CA ASN A 265 -5.03 -1.41 6.43
C ASN A 265 -5.57 -2.78 6.84
N ASN A 266 -6.65 -3.25 6.22
CA ASN A 266 -7.21 -4.59 6.47
C ASN A 266 -6.23 -5.68 6.06
N THR A 267 -5.55 -5.53 4.93
CA THR A 267 -4.50 -6.45 4.45
C THR A 267 -3.34 -6.53 5.44
N MET A 268 -2.81 -5.38 5.87
CA MET A 268 -1.73 -5.31 6.84
C MET A 268 -2.13 -5.90 8.19
N ALA A 269 -3.34 -5.61 8.67
CA ALA A 269 -3.85 -6.16 9.92
C ALA A 269 -3.96 -7.69 9.85
N MET A 270 -4.50 -8.24 8.75
CA MET A 270 -4.61 -9.69 8.55
C MET A 270 -3.24 -10.37 8.54
N ILE A 271 -2.28 -9.82 7.80
CA ILE A 271 -0.91 -10.33 7.74
C ILE A 271 -0.25 -10.28 9.12
N SER A 272 -0.42 -9.19 9.88
CA SER A 272 0.16 -9.03 11.21
C SER A 272 -0.43 -10.04 12.21
N ARG A 273 -1.72 -10.31 12.14
CA ARG A 273 -2.38 -11.36 12.97
C ARG A 273 -1.82 -12.74 12.64
N ALA A 274 -1.71 -13.09 11.37
CA ALA A 274 -1.13 -14.37 10.95
C ALA A 274 0.34 -14.51 11.36
N ASP A 275 1.12 -13.43 11.24
CA ASP A 275 2.53 -13.40 11.64
C ASP A 275 2.71 -13.53 13.17
N SER A 276 1.75 -13.04 13.96
CA SER A 276 1.72 -13.25 15.42
C SER A 276 1.25 -14.65 15.86
N GLY A 277 0.93 -15.55 14.92
CA GLY A 277 0.51 -16.91 15.19
C GLY A 277 -1.02 -17.10 15.27
N GLU A 278 -1.81 -16.07 14.97
CA GLU A 278 -3.27 -16.20 14.92
C GLU A 278 -3.69 -16.87 13.60
N LYS A 279 -4.44 -17.95 13.71
CA LYS A 279 -4.98 -18.63 12.53
C LYS A 279 -6.11 -17.80 11.91
N ILE A 280 -5.98 -17.49 10.64
CA ILE A 280 -7.00 -16.76 9.88
C ILE A 280 -7.95 -17.78 9.24
N PRO A 281 -9.19 -17.90 9.72
CA PRO A 281 -10.15 -18.85 9.16
C PRO A 281 -10.62 -18.39 7.78
N LEU A 282 -10.94 -19.36 6.92
CA LEU A 282 -11.73 -19.09 5.72
C LEU A 282 -13.20 -18.93 6.14
N ILE A 283 -13.79 -17.79 5.82
CA ILE A 283 -15.21 -17.52 6.08
C ILE A 283 -16.01 -18.18 4.96
N PRO A 284 -16.96 -19.09 5.26
CA PRO A 284 -17.80 -19.68 4.23
C PRO A 284 -18.53 -18.56 3.45
N VAL A 285 -18.46 -18.59 2.13
CA VAL A 285 -19.33 -17.77 1.29
C VAL A 285 -20.74 -18.31 1.50
N LEU A 286 -21.63 -17.53 2.10
CA LEU A 286 -23.04 -17.87 2.16
C LEU A 286 -23.54 -17.81 0.71
N GLU A 287 -23.91 -18.98 0.16
CA GLU A 287 -24.62 -19.01 -1.09
C GLU A 287 -25.89 -18.16 -0.94
N PRO A 288 -26.25 -17.35 -1.98
CA PRO A 288 -27.53 -16.66 -1.94
C PRO A 288 -28.60 -17.74 -1.70
N VAL A 289 -29.38 -17.55 -0.65
CA VAL A 289 -30.54 -18.41 -0.38
C VAL A 289 -31.42 -18.27 -1.62
N ASP A 290 -31.40 -19.28 -2.48
CA ASP A 290 -32.32 -19.37 -3.59
C ASP A 290 -33.71 -19.09 -3.04
N SER A 291 -34.34 -18.06 -3.59
CA SER A 291 -35.61 -17.51 -3.14
C SER A 291 -36.59 -18.63 -2.82
N LEU A 292 -37.18 -18.58 -1.62
CA LEU A 292 -38.31 -19.39 -1.15
C LEU A 292 -39.56 -19.29 -2.06
N THR A 293 -39.41 -19.46 -3.38
CA THR A 293 -40.50 -19.40 -4.35
C THR A 293 -40.99 -20.77 -4.78
N ASP A 294 -40.30 -21.87 -4.43
CA ASP A 294 -40.74 -23.22 -4.88
C ASP A 294 -41.58 -24.00 -3.86
N THR A 295 -41.88 -23.44 -2.68
CA THR A 295 -42.65 -24.19 -1.66
C THR A 295 -44.13 -23.79 -1.60
N ILE A 296 -44.63 -22.88 -2.44
CA ILE A 296 -46.05 -22.46 -2.41
C ILE A 296 -46.91 -23.19 -3.49
N ASN A 297 -46.30 -23.81 -4.50
CA ASN A 297 -47.06 -24.45 -5.61
C ASN A 297 -47.25 -25.96 -5.48
N ALA A 298 -47.03 -26.56 -4.32
CA ALA A 298 -47.23 -27.99 -4.08
C ALA A 298 -48.47 -28.35 -3.24
N LYS A 299 -49.41 -27.42 -3.04
CA LYS A 299 -50.72 -27.69 -2.44
C LYS A 299 -51.79 -26.79 -3.03
N VAL A 300 -52.29 -27.14 -4.22
CA VAL A 300 -53.69 -26.95 -4.63
C VAL A 300 -54.08 -28.15 -5.43
#